data_72ac1364082abfd678037193a5dd932e
#
_entry.id   72ac1364082abfd678037193a5dd932e
#
_cell.length_a   1.000
_cell.length_b   1.000
_cell.length_c   1.000
_cell.angle_alpha   90.00
_cell.angle_beta   90.00
_cell.angle_gamma   90.00
#
_symmetry.space_group_name_H-M   'P 1'
#
loop_
_entity.id
_entity.type
_entity.pdbx_description
1 polymer ?
#
loop_
_entity_poly.entity_id
_entity_poly.type
_entity_poly.pdbx_seq_one_letter_code
_entity_poly.pdbx_strand_id
1 'polypeptide(L)'
;MNISIIIPTYKPGPYLKDCLESINNQTMDKKCFEVIIVLNGVIKPYIEYIYNLTKMYDFNSVVIPTETPGVSNARNLGLSRTQGEYVCFIDDDDKISQSYLENLYCKATPNNIVASNVKAFYTNSNKTGNDYIASAYEKLIHKNAPLSVLKGRKFMSSACCKIISQKIIQGTRFDTNLKIGEDSVFMAEISKNVKNIILSDKDAIYYRRLRVGSASRTKQTTLQKSHIICKLQKRYIKMLTSPYNI
;
A
#
# COMPACT_ATOMS: atom_id res chain seq x y z
N MET A 1 18.43 5.97 -5.03
CA MET A 1 17.09 5.98 -4.44
C MET A 1 16.78 4.58 -3.92
N ASN A 2 16.39 4.46 -2.66
CA ASN A 2 16.17 3.14 -2.05
C ASN A 2 14.69 2.77 -2.07
N ILE A 3 13.81 3.73 -1.78
CA ILE A 3 12.36 3.50 -1.68
C ILE A 3 11.59 4.48 -2.56
N SER A 4 10.62 3.98 -3.33
CA SER A 4 9.58 4.79 -3.98
C SER A 4 8.27 4.61 -3.22
N ILE A 5 7.74 5.71 -2.66
CA ILE A 5 6.44 5.74 -1.99
C ILE A 5 5.39 6.14 -3.00
N ILE A 6 4.38 5.31 -3.22
CA ILE A 6 3.28 5.57 -4.16
C ILE A 6 2.02 5.90 -3.37
N ILE A 7 1.47 7.09 -3.63
CA ILE A 7 0.25 7.60 -2.99
C ILE A 7 -0.82 7.84 -4.07
N PRO A 8 -1.77 6.92 -4.25
CA PRO A 8 -2.94 7.17 -5.08
C PRO A 8 -3.86 8.14 -4.35
N THR A 9 -4.32 9.20 -5.03
CA THR A 9 -5.26 10.15 -4.43
C THR A 9 -6.39 10.52 -5.39
N TYR A 10 -7.60 10.64 -4.84
CA TYR A 10 -8.81 11.05 -5.55
C TYR A 10 -9.55 12.10 -4.74
N LYS A 11 -9.70 13.31 -5.30
CA LYS A 11 -10.30 14.45 -4.59
C LYS A 11 -9.70 14.63 -3.19
N PRO A 12 -8.38 14.86 -3.09
CA PRO A 12 -7.69 14.95 -1.80
C PRO A 12 -8.28 16.04 -0.92
N GLY A 13 -8.35 15.72 0.37
CA GLY A 13 -8.74 16.62 1.44
C GLY A 13 -7.60 16.80 2.47
N PRO A 14 -7.93 17.27 3.69
CA PRO A 14 -6.94 17.54 4.74
C PRO A 14 -6.08 16.31 5.12
N TYR A 15 -6.59 15.11 4.91
CA TYR A 15 -5.88 13.87 5.27
C TYR A 15 -4.59 13.67 4.46
N LEU A 16 -4.54 14.13 3.19
CA LEU A 16 -3.32 14.08 2.40
C LEU A 16 -2.19 14.87 3.07
N LYS A 17 -2.51 16.03 3.70
CA LYS A 17 -1.52 16.78 4.47
C LYS A 17 -0.97 15.95 5.63
N ASP A 18 -1.84 15.30 6.43
CA ASP A 18 -1.42 14.43 7.53
C ASP A 18 -0.53 13.27 7.04
N CYS A 19 -0.86 12.69 5.89
CA CYS A 19 -0.10 11.63 5.25
C CYS A 19 1.32 12.13 4.90
N LEU A 20 1.41 13.22 4.12
CA LEU A 20 2.70 13.78 3.69
C LEU A 20 3.55 14.28 4.86
N GLU A 21 2.94 14.86 5.91
CA GLU A 21 3.64 15.27 7.13
C GLU A 21 4.24 14.06 7.85
N SER A 22 3.54 12.92 7.91
CA SER A 22 4.07 11.69 8.50
C SER A 22 5.26 11.13 7.70
N ILE A 23 5.29 11.33 6.39
CA ILE A 23 6.42 10.97 5.52
C ILE A 23 7.56 11.97 5.68
N ASN A 24 7.28 13.26 5.81
CA ASN A 24 8.30 14.26 6.05
C ASN A 24 9.04 14.06 7.38
N ASN A 25 8.36 13.51 8.38
CA ASN A 25 8.89 13.26 9.72
C ASN A 25 9.61 11.90 9.86
N GLN A 26 9.94 11.22 8.75
CA GLN A 26 10.67 9.96 8.82
C GLN A 26 12.12 10.17 9.29
N THR A 27 12.64 9.19 10.06
CA THR A 27 14.05 9.14 10.50
C THR A 27 15.00 8.82 9.35
N MET A 28 14.51 8.15 8.31
CA MET A 28 15.27 7.86 7.11
C MET A 28 15.62 9.14 6.35
N ASP A 29 16.89 9.27 5.90
CA ASP A 29 17.32 10.42 5.08
C ASP A 29 16.41 10.59 3.87
N LYS A 30 15.92 11.81 3.66
CA LYS A 30 14.99 12.19 2.58
C LYS A 30 15.59 11.97 1.18
N LYS A 31 16.90 11.91 1.06
CA LYS A 31 17.59 11.55 -0.18
C LYS A 31 17.46 10.06 -0.53
N CYS A 32 17.10 9.22 0.44
CA CYS A 32 16.97 7.78 0.26
C CYS A 32 15.59 7.35 -0.25
N PHE A 33 14.59 8.23 -0.29
CA PHE A 33 13.27 7.91 -0.80
C PHE A 33 12.69 9.02 -1.68
N GLU A 34 11.72 8.67 -2.50
CA GLU A 34 10.90 9.58 -3.30
C GLU A 34 9.42 9.35 -3.01
N VAL A 35 8.59 10.37 -3.24
CA VAL A 35 7.14 10.33 -3.08
C VAL A 35 6.47 10.57 -4.43
N ILE A 36 5.73 9.59 -4.91
CA ILE A 36 5.01 9.63 -6.18
C ILE A 36 3.51 9.75 -5.86
N ILE A 37 2.96 10.95 -6.03
CA ILE A 37 1.55 11.24 -5.77
C ILE A 37 0.80 11.15 -7.10
N VAL A 38 -0.16 10.24 -7.21
CA VAL A 38 -0.96 10.07 -8.43
C VAL A 38 -2.36 10.58 -8.21
N LEU A 39 -2.66 11.78 -8.72
CA LEU A 39 -4.00 12.37 -8.70
C LEU A 39 -4.82 11.76 -9.84
N ASN A 40 -5.85 10.97 -9.51
CA ASN A 40 -6.67 10.27 -10.48
C ASN A 40 -8.11 10.80 -10.52
N GLY A 41 -8.69 10.88 -11.74
CA GLY A 41 -10.05 11.34 -11.99
C GLY A 41 -10.14 12.86 -12.10
N VAL A 42 -10.63 13.55 -11.10
CA VAL A 42 -10.83 15.01 -11.14
C VAL A 42 -9.53 15.74 -10.84
N ILE A 43 -9.02 16.48 -11.84
CA ILE A 43 -7.70 17.15 -11.72
C ILE A 43 -7.85 18.52 -11.02
N LYS A 44 -8.67 19.41 -11.55
CA LYS A 44 -8.91 20.74 -10.94
C LYS A 44 -10.06 20.69 -9.93
N PRO A 45 -9.98 21.40 -8.77
CA PRO A 45 -8.88 22.28 -8.35
C PRO A 45 -7.73 21.55 -7.61
N TYR A 46 -7.77 20.24 -7.48
CA TYR A 46 -6.93 19.46 -6.58
C TYR A 46 -5.44 19.46 -6.94
N ILE A 47 -5.09 19.62 -8.20
CA ILE A 47 -3.69 19.61 -8.64
C ILE A 47 -2.90 20.75 -7.99
N GLU A 48 -3.48 21.94 -7.91
CA GLU A 48 -2.86 23.11 -7.28
C GLU A 48 -2.69 22.92 -5.78
N TYR A 49 -3.69 22.32 -5.13
CA TYR A 49 -3.61 21.95 -3.72
C TYR A 49 -2.44 21.00 -3.43
N ILE A 50 -2.27 19.96 -4.26
CA ILE A 50 -1.15 19.00 -4.10
C ILE A 50 0.19 19.69 -4.32
N TYR A 51 0.34 20.52 -5.35
CA TYR A 51 1.58 21.24 -5.60
C TYR A 51 1.94 22.19 -4.45
N ASN A 52 0.95 22.87 -3.87
CA ASN A 52 1.18 23.73 -2.73
C ASN A 52 1.59 22.93 -1.47
N LEU A 53 1.01 21.74 -1.26
CA LEU A 53 1.44 20.88 -0.18
C LEU A 53 2.87 20.36 -0.38
N THR A 54 3.21 19.86 -1.57
CA THR A 54 4.54 19.27 -1.81
C THR A 54 5.68 20.29 -1.66
N LYS A 55 5.43 21.56 -1.95
CA LYS A 55 6.41 22.64 -1.71
C LYS A 55 6.75 22.88 -0.23
N MET A 56 5.92 22.37 0.68
CA MET A 56 6.16 22.54 2.13
C MET A 56 7.13 21.51 2.71
N TYR A 57 7.56 20.53 1.92
CA TYR A 57 8.35 19.39 2.39
C TYR A 57 9.64 19.23 1.60
N ASP A 58 10.68 18.70 2.25
CA ASP A 58 12.04 18.62 1.69
C ASP A 58 12.34 17.31 0.96
N PHE A 59 11.41 16.35 0.94
CA PHE A 59 11.61 15.11 0.20
C PHE A 59 11.39 15.29 -1.32
N ASN A 60 12.06 14.47 -2.12
CA ASN A 60 11.84 14.44 -3.55
C ASN A 60 10.41 13.94 -3.87
N SER A 61 9.63 14.72 -4.60
CA SER A 61 8.26 14.37 -4.96
C SER A 61 7.95 14.57 -6.44
N VAL A 62 7.13 13.67 -6.98
CA VAL A 62 6.59 13.72 -8.33
C VAL A 62 5.07 13.65 -8.26
N VAL A 63 4.37 14.57 -8.92
CA VAL A 63 2.91 14.57 -9.02
C VAL A 63 2.48 14.18 -10.41
N ILE A 64 1.69 13.13 -10.53
CA ILE A 64 1.19 12.59 -11.81
C ILE A 64 -0.32 12.76 -11.87
N PRO A 65 -0.85 13.69 -12.67
CA PRO A 65 -2.29 13.79 -12.89
C PRO A 65 -2.74 12.77 -13.96
N THR A 66 -3.92 12.19 -13.78
CA THR A 66 -4.60 11.35 -14.79
C THR A 66 -6.11 11.53 -14.67
N GLU A 67 -6.79 11.71 -15.81
CA GLU A 67 -8.25 11.81 -15.85
C GLU A 67 -8.94 10.45 -15.66
N THR A 68 -8.20 9.35 -15.82
CA THR A 68 -8.71 7.99 -15.63
C THR A 68 -8.85 7.69 -14.14
N PRO A 69 -10.07 7.55 -13.60
CA PRO A 69 -10.27 7.27 -12.18
C PRO A 69 -9.95 5.81 -11.84
N GLY A 70 -9.56 5.57 -10.59
CA GLY A 70 -9.38 4.23 -10.04
C GLY A 70 -8.01 4.03 -9.38
N VAL A 71 -8.04 3.43 -8.21
CA VAL A 71 -6.84 3.19 -7.38
C VAL A 71 -5.83 2.28 -8.09
N SER A 72 -6.29 1.24 -8.80
CA SER A 72 -5.44 0.34 -9.60
C SER A 72 -4.68 1.10 -10.68
N ASN A 73 -5.38 1.98 -11.44
CA ASN A 73 -4.75 2.80 -12.47
C ASN A 73 -3.71 3.74 -11.84
N ALA A 74 -4.06 4.41 -10.75
CA ALA A 74 -3.14 5.31 -10.05
C ALA A 74 -1.88 4.58 -9.55
N ARG A 75 -2.05 3.41 -8.90
CA ARG A 75 -0.90 2.61 -8.45
C ARG A 75 -0.04 2.13 -9.61
N ASN A 76 -0.64 1.75 -10.74
CA ASN A 76 0.08 1.33 -11.94
C ASN A 76 0.90 2.47 -12.55
N LEU A 77 0.34 3.67 -12.63
CA LEU A 77 1.08 4.85 -13.07
C LEU A 77 2.23 5.19 -12.12
N GLY A 78 1.99 5.09 -10.81
CA GLY A 78 3.05 5.22 -9.82
C GLY A 78 4.17 4.21 -10.04
N LEU A 79 3.83 2.92 -10.20
CA LEU A 79 4.80 1.85 -10.49
C LEU A 79 5.63 2.08 -11.74
N SER A 80 5.08 2.75 -12.77
CA SER A 80 5.83 3.06 -13.99
C SER A 80 6.85 4.19 -13.82
N ARG A 81 6.84 4.89 -12.69
CA ARG A 81 7.71 6.05 -12.40
C ARG A 81 8.69 5.81 -11.24
N THR A 82 8.62 4.64 -10.62
CA THR A 82 9.50 4.29 -9.50
C THR A 82 10.96 4.23 -9.91
N GLN A 83 11.84 4.83 -9.11
CA GLN A 83 13.30 4.77 -9.24
C GLN A 83 13.95 3.98 -8.08
N GLY A 84 13.21 3.75 -6.99
CA GLY A 84 13.69 3.01 -5.83
C GLY A 84 13.78 1.52 -6.08
N GLU A 85 14.68 0.85 -5.39
CA GLU A 85 14.79 -0.62 -5.38
C GLU A 85 13.57 -1.30 -4.75
N TYR A 86 12.92 -0.58 -3.85
CA TYR A 86 11.74 -1.01 -3.12
C TYR A 86 10.57 -0.07 -3.33
N VAL A 87 9.36 -0.61 -3.23
CA VAL A 87 8.10 0.13 -3.33
C VAL A 87 7.34 0.03 -2.02
N CYS A 88 6.79 1.17 -1.57
CA CYS A 88 5.87 1.28 -0.47
C CYS A 88 4.57 1.95 -0.95
N PHE A 89 3.42 1.31 -0.78
CA PHE A 89 2.13 1.92 -1.06
C PHE A 89 1.56 2.51 0.23
N ILE A 90 1.11 3.76 0.17
CA ILE A 90 0.46 4.45 1.29
C ILE A 90 -0.81 5.10 0.75
N ASP A 91 -1.96 4.82 1.38
CA ASP A 91 -3.22 5.48 1.01
C ASP A 91 -3.21 6.93 1.52
N ASP A 92 -3.82 7.85 0.78
CA ASP A 92 -3.74 9.30 1.00
C ASP A 92 -4.42 9.78 2.30
N ASP A 93 -5.17 8.89 2.95
CA ASP A 93 -5.83 9.15 4.24
C ASP A 93 -5.15 8.47 5.45
N ASP A 94 -4.06 7.73 5.22
CA ASP A 94 -3.32 7.01 6.25
C ASP A 94 -2.04 7.76 6.68
N LYS A 95 -1.37 7.25 7.72
CA LYS A 95 -0.11 7.81 8.25
C LYS A 95 0.85 6.68 8.62
N ILE A 96 2.13 7.03 8.75
CA ILE A 96 3.19 6.10 9.18
C ILE A 96 3.93 6.64 10.41
N SER A 97 4.47 5.75 11.25
CA SER A 97 5.33 6.16 12.38
C SER A 97 6.68 6.69 11.88
N GLN A 98 7.38 7.46 12.70
CA GLN A 98 8.63 8.12 12.31
C GLN A 98 9.73 7.16 11.87
N SER A 99 9.84 5.99 12.49
CA SER A 99 10.84 4.96 12.15
C SER A 99 10.40 3.97 11.07
N TYR A 100 9.23 4.20 10.44
CA TYR A 100 8.59 3.23 9.56
C TYR A 100 9.47 2.83 8.37
N LEU A 101 9.91 3.80 7.57
CA LEU A 101 10.69 3.53 6.35
C LEU A 101 12.05 2.90 6.67
N GLU A 102 12.76 3.45 7.64
CA GLU A 102 14.07 2.97 8.05
C GLU A 102 14.00 1.54 8.58
N ASN A 103 13.03 1.26 9.46
CA ASN A 103 12.85 -0.06 10.07
C ASN A 103 12.50 -1.13 9.03
N LEU A 104 11.61 -0.81 8.06
CA LEU A 104 11.29 -1.75 7.00
C LEU A 104 12.49 -1.96 6.08
N TYR A 105 13.21 -0.89 5.73
CA TYR A 105 14.34 -0.96 4.81
C TYR A 105 15.52 -1.77 5.39
N CYS A 106 15.84 -1.60 6.66
CA CYS A 106 16.90 -2.36 7.32
C CYS A 106 16.69 -3.89 7.28
N LYS A 107 15.45 -4.36 7.17
CA LYS A 107 15.10 -5.77 7.08
C LYS A 107 14.81 -6.23 5.64
N ALA A 108 14.79 -5.30 4.69
CA ALA A 108 14.45 -5.60 3.30
C ALA A 108 15.56 -6.35 2.57
N THR A 109 15.17 -7.32 1.77
CA THR A 109 16.04 -8.01 0.82
C THR A 109 15.30 -8.17 -0.52
N PRO A 110 16.02 -8.40 -1.62
CA PRO A 110 15.39 -8.52 -2.94
C PRO A 110 14.30 -9.60 -3.05
N ASN A 111 14.29 -10.60 -2.17
CA ASN A 111 13.39 -11.75 -2.23
C ASN A 111 12.37 -11.81 -1.06
N ASN A 112 12.39 -10.82 -0.16
CA ASN A 112 11.49 -10.77 0.98
C ASN A 112 10.52 -9.59 0.90
N ILE A 113 9.33 -9.77 1.46
CA ILE A 113 8.45 -8.66 1.83
C ILE A 113 8.66 -8.37 3.30
N VAL A 114 8.82 -7.11 3.68
CA VAL A 114 8.81 -6.71 5.09
C VAL A 114 7.47 -6.07 5.39
N ALA A 115 6.70 -6.69 6.29
CA ALA A 115 5.37 -6.25 6.70
C ALA A 115 5.40 -5.55 8.06
N SER A 116 4.72 -4.42 8.16
CA SER A 116 4.65 -3.61 9.37
C SER A 116 3.50 -4.01 10.28
N ASN A 117 3.56 -3.52 11.52
CA ASN A 117 2.39 -3.46 12.39
C ASN A 117 1.37 -2.45 11.85
N VAL A 118 0.10 -2.64 12.19
CA VAL A 118 -1.01 -1.76 11.81
C VAL A 118 -1.76 -1.31 13.05
N LYS A 119 -2.10 -0.02 13.12
CA LYS A 119 -3.03 0.51 14.11
C LYS A 119 -4.14 1.26 13.40
N ALA A 120 -5.37 0.77 13.54
CA ALA A 120 -6.54 1.45 13.01
C ALA A 120 -7.02 2.53 14.00
N PHE A 121 -7.30 3.75 13.51
CA PHE A 121 -7.72 4.87 14.34
C PHE A 121 -8.87 5.67 13.72
N TYR A 122 -9.66 6.33 14.55
CA TYR A 122 -10.71 7.26 14.12
C TYR A 122 -10.22 8.70 14.21
N THR A 123 -10.57 9.54 13.23
CA THR A 123 -10.09 10.94 13.15
C THR A 123 -10.48 11.77 14.38
N ASN A 124 -11.66 11.57 14.92
CA ASN A 124 -12.25 12.43 15.95
C ASN A 124 -12.42 11.71 17.30
N SER A 125 -11.67 10.66 17.54
CA SER A 125 -11.72 9.94 18.82
C SER A 125 -10.41 9.23 19.13
N ASN A 126 -10.09 9.12 20.40
CA ASN A 126 -8.95 8.31 20.86
C ASN A 126 -9.22 6.78 20.76
N LYS A 127 -10.33 6.38 20.12
CA LYS A 127 -10.68 4.97 19.96
C LYS A 127 -9.81 4.35 18.86
N THR A 128 -9.26 3.19 19.16
CA THR A 128 -8.61 2.33 18.18
C THR A 128 -9.61 1.36 17.60
N GLY A 129 -9.48 1.05 16.32
CA GLY A 129 -10.30 0.04 15.65
C GLY A 129 -9.60 -1.31 15.60
N ASN A 130 -10.38 -2.36 15.40
CA ASN A 130 -9.82 -3.69 15.13
C ASN A 130 -9.30 -3.76 13.70
N ASP A 131 -8.09 -4.30 13.53
CA ASP A 131 -7.49 -4.58 12.24
C ASP A 131 -6.98 -6.03 12.20
N TYR A 132 -7.30 -6.74 11.11
CA TYR A 132 -6.94 -8.15 10.98
C TYR A 132 -5.45 -8.37 10.73
N ILE A 133 -4.74 -7.38 10.14
CA ILE A 133 -3.28 -7.41 9.97
C ILE A 133 -2.62 -7.21 11.33
N ALA A 134 -3.09 -6.24 12.12
CA ALA A 134 -2.62 -6.03 13.50
C ALA A 134 -2.75 -7.30 14.34
N SER A 135 -3.93 -7.94 14.29
CA SER A 135 -4.15 -9.20 15.01
C SER A 135 -3.25 -10.35 14.55
N ALA A 136 -2.87 -10.37 13.25
CA ALA A 136 -1.91 -11.35 12.74
C ALA A 136 -0.49 -11.01 13.17
N TYR A 137 -0.12 -9.73 13.15
CA TYR A 137 1.19 -9.24 13.56
C TYR A 137 1.46 -9.61 15.03
N GLU A 138 0.57 -9.26 15.96
CA GLU A 138 0.71 -9.57 17.38
C GLU A 138 0.90 -11.07 17.67
N LYS A 139 0.19 -11.93 16.91
CA LYS A 139 0.32 -13.39 17.06
C LYS A 139 1.63 -13.96 16.56
N LEU A 140 2.30 -13.29 15.61
CA LEU A 140 3.44 -13.85 14.88
C LEU A 140 4.77 -13.17 15.19
N ILE A 141 4.77 -11.94 15.71
CA ILE A 141 5.99 -11.16 15.98
C ILE A 141 6.92 -11.86 16.98
N HIS A 142 6.35 -12.55 17.97
CA HIS A 142 7.13 -13.25 19.01
C HIS A 142 7.96 -14.42 18.46
N LYS A 143 7.64 -14.91 17.27
CA LYS A 143 8.40 -16.02 16.65
C LYS A 143 9.77 -15.59 16.16
N ASN A 144 9.99 -14.30 15.97
CA ASN A 144 11.22 -13.67 15.48
C ASN A 144 11.90 -14.46 14.33
N ALA A 145 11.10 -14.99 13.41
CA ALA A 145 11.54 -15.84 12.33
C ALA A 145 10.82 -15.48 11.02
N PRO A 146 11.48 -15.70 9.87
CA PRO A 146 10.86 -15.52 8.56
C PRO A 146 9.61 -16.40 8.40
N LEU A 147 8.55 -15.82 7.86
CA LEU A 147 7.30 -16.51 7.61
C LEU A 147 7.24 -16.97 6.15
N SER A 148 6.82 -18.21 5.89
CA SER A 148 6.41 -18.60 4.54
C SER A 148 5.17 -17.77 4.10
N VAL A 149 4.97 -17.64 2.78
CA VAL A 149 3.80 -16.91 2.22
C VAL A 149 2.48 -17.46 2.80
N LEU A 150 2.38 -18.78 2.95
CA LEU A 150 1.16 -19.39 3.52
C LEU A 150 0.91 -18.99 4.99
N LYS A 151 1.95 -19.01 5.83
CA LYS A 151 1.85 -18.56 7.23
C LYS A 151 1.58 -17.06 7.33
N GLY A 152 2.19 -16.25 6.46
CA GLY A 152 2.05 -14.81 6.37
C GLY A 152 0.90 -14.32 5.46
N ARG A 153 -0.01 -15.20 4.99
CA ARG A 153 -1.04 -14.87 3.98
C ARG A 153 -1.91 -13.64 4.32
N LYS A 154 -2.10 -13.33 5.60
CA LYS A 154 -2.84 -12.14 6.02
C LYS A 154 -2.13 -10.84 5.63
N PHE A 155 -0.81 -10.84 5.59
CA PHE A 155 -0.01 -9.70 5.12
C PHE A 155 -0.03 -9.56 3.59
N MET A 156 -0.49 -10.59 2.87
CA MET A 156 -0.63 -10.60 1.40
C MET A 156 -2.00 -10.12 0.93
N SER A 157 -2.89 -9.67 1.80
CA SER A 157 -4.25 -9.25 1.45
C SER A 157 -4.39 -7.77 1.08
N SER A 158 -3.38 -6.95 1.33
CA SER A 158 -3.32 -5.53 0.97
C SER A 158 -1.94 -5.20 0.42
N ALA A 159 -1.83 -4.26 -0.49
CA ALA A 159 -0.56 -3.74 -0.99
C ALA A 159 0.13 -2.80 0.01
N CYS A 160 -0.66 -2.10 0.85
CA CYS A 160 -0.16 -1.22 1.89
C CYS A 160 0.44 -1.98 3.09
N CYS A 161 1.01 -1.25 4.04
CA CYS A 161 1.58 -1.75 5.30
C CYS A 161 2.83 -2.64 5.10
N LYS A 162 3.62 -2.39 4.08
CA LYS A 162 4.82 -3.17 3.78
C LYS A 162 5.76 -2.46 2.80
N ILE A 163 6.96 -3.01 2.67
CA ILE A 163 7.90 -2.69 1.59
C ILE A 163 8.08 -3.93 0.70
N ILE A 164 8.11 -3.71 -0.62
CA ILE A 164 8.18 -4.78 -1.63
C ILE A 164 9.31 -4.45 -2.61
N SER A 165 10.22 -5.40 -2.84
CA SER A 165 11.29 -5.24 -3.83
C SER A 165 10.72 -5.17 -5.26
N GLN A 166 11.31 -4.33 -6.12
CA GLN A 166 11.03 -4.30 -7.55
C GLN A 166 11.26 -5.67 -8.20
N LYS A 167 12.22 -6.47 -7.69
CA LYS A 167 12.47 -7.84 -8.18
C LYS A 167 11.31 -8.78 -7.89
N ILE A 168 10.55 -8.55 -6.82
CA ILE A 168 9.33 -9.32 -6.52
C ILE A 168 8.19 -8.89 -7.44
N ILE A 169 8.05 -7.59 -7.71
CA ILE A 169 6.98 -7.03 -8.54
C ILE A 169 7.14 -7.47 -10.00
N GLN A 170 8.37 -7.48 -10.55
CA GLN A 170 8.69 -7.98 -11.91
C GLN A 170 7.72 -7.51 -13.01
N GLY A 171 7.35 -6.24 -13.01
CA GLY A 171 6.42 -5.71 -14.00
C GLY A 171 4.94 -6.06 -13.79
N THR A 172 4.58 -6.82 -12.75
CA THR A 172 3.18 -7.09 -12.39
C THR A 172 2.43 -5.78 -12.14
N ARG A 173 1.17 -5.73 -12.55
CA ARG A 173 0.29 -4.56 -12.44
C ARG A 173 -1.02 -4.91 -11.75
N PHE A 174 -1.61 -3.91 -11.07
CA PHE A 174 -2.96 -4.02 -10.53
C PHE A 174 -3.99 -4.16 -11.66
N ASP A 175 -4.98 -5.02 -11.48
CA ASP A 175 -6.07 -5.19 -12.44
C ASP A 175 -7.05 -4.01 -12.37
N THR A 176 -7.08 -3.19 -13.41
CA THR A 176 -7.95 -2.00 -13.49
C THR A 176 -9.45 -2.34 -13.65
N ASN A 177 -9.78 -3.59 -13.95
CA ASN A 177 -11.18 -4.05 -14.04
C ASN A 177 -11.76 -4.47 -12.67
N LEU A 178 -10.91 -4.53 -11.63
CA LEU A 178 -11.33 -4.83 -10.27
C LEU A 178 -11.48 -3.51 -9.49
N LYS A 179 -12.68 -3.29 -8.96
CA LYS A 179 -12.95 -2.17 -8.03
C LYS A 179 -12.72 -2.55 -6.56
N ILE A 180 -12.69 -3.84 -6.27
CA ILE A 180 -12.51 -4.41 -4.92
C ILE A 180 -11.73 -5.70 -5.07
N GLY A 181 -10.75 -5.91 -4.19
CA GLY A 181 -9.90 -7.10 -4.18
C GLY A 181 -8.71 -7.02 -5.16
N GLU A 182 -8.49 -5.87 -5.79
CA GLU A 182 -7.35 -5.59 -6.66
C GLU A 182 -6.02 -5.83 -5.94
N ASP A 183 -5.93 -5.41 -4.67
CA ASP A 183 -4.76 -5.61 -3.81
C ASP A 183 -4.46 -7.10 -3.63
N SER A 184 -5.47 -7.89 -3.27
CA SER A 184 -5.28 -9.32 -3.01
C SER A 184 -4.88 -10.08 -4.28
N VAL A 185 -5.40 -9.69 -5.44
CA VAL A 185 -5.00 -10.26 -6.74
C VAL A 185 -3.56 -9.90 -7.07
N PHE A 186 -3.19 -8.62 -6.97
CA PHE A 186 -1.81 -8.16 -7.18
C PHE A 186 -0.83 -8.88 -6.26
N MET A 187 -1.14 -8.96 -4.96
CA MET A 187 -0.29 -9.64 -3.98
C MET A 187 -0.20 -11.15 -4.23
N ALA A 188 -1.27 -11.79 -4.72
CA ALA A 188 -1.23 -13.19 -5.11
C ALA A 188 -0.34 -13.41 -6.34
N GLU A 189 -0.42 -12.54 -7.35
CA GLU A 189 0.43 -12.64 -8.56
C GLU A 189 1.91 -12.54 -8.24
N ILE A 190 2.31 -11.61 -7.39
CA ILE A 190 3.72 -11.45 -6.99
C ILE A 190 4.19 -12.50 -5.98
N SER A 191 3.28 -13.24 -5.33
CA SER A 191 3.62 -14.18 -4.25
C SER A 191 4.58 -15.29 -4.67
N LYS A 192 4.57 -15.70 -5.95
CA LYS A 192 5.49 -16.66 -6.53
C LYS A 192 6.96 -16.25 -6.45
N ASN A 193 7.22 -14.94 -6.41
CA ASN A 193 8.55 -14.36 -6.34
C ASN A 193 8.98 -14.08 -4.88
N VAL A 194 8.11 -14.34 -3.90
CA VAL A 194 8.36 -14.07 -2.48
C VAL A 194 8.93 -15.30 -1.80
N LYS A 195 10.16 -15.19 -1.31
CA LYS A 195 10.79 -16.26 -0.51
C LYS A 195 10.22 -16.31 0.90
N ASN A 196 10.17 -15.15 1.56
CA ASN A 196 9.70 -15.02 2.94
C ASN A 196 9.00 -13.68 3.18
N ILE A 197 8.18 -13.65 4.23
CA ILE A 197 7.65 -12.43 4.82
C ILE A 197 8.35 -12.22 6.16
N ILE A 198 8.97 -11.07 6.32
CA ILE A 198 9.62 -10.63 7.56
C ILE A 198 8.71 -9.62 8.25
N LEU A 199 8.60 -9.71 9.56
CA LEU A 199 7.89 -8.67 10.33
C LEU A 199 8.87 -7.59 10.78
N SER A 200 8.44 -6.34 10.65
CA SER A 200 9.18 -5.18 11.16
C SER A 200 9.22 -5.19 12.71
N ASP A 201 9.90 -4.25 13.30
CA ASP A 201 9.81 -4.02 14.74
C ASP A 201 8.46 -3.39 15.11
N LYS A 202 8.10 -3.46 16.41
CA LYS A 202 6.76 -3.08 16.89
C LYS A 202 6.43 -1.60 16.73
N ASP A 203 7.42 -0.73 16.67
CA ASP A 203 7.33 0.72 16.50
C ASP A 203 7.21 1.17 15.05
N ALA A 204 7.49 0.30 14.09
CA ALA A 204 7.19 0.54 12.67
C ALA A 204 5.70 0.30 12.41
N ILE A 205 4.91 1.36 12.55
CA ILE A 205 3.45 1.29 12.55
C ILE A 205 2.88 1.99 11.32
N TYR A 206 1.98 1.29 10.63
CA TYR A 206 1.09 1.87 9.63
C TYR A 206 -0.23 2.25 10.31
N TYR A 207 -0.56 3.54 10.38
CA TYR A 207 -1.79 4.04 10.98
C TYR A 207 -2.88 4.12 9.93
N ARG A 208 -3.82 3.17 9.97
CA ARG A 208 -4.95 3.11 9.06
C ARG A 208 -6.12 3.94 9.59
N ARG A 209 -6.53 4.93 8.82
CA ARG A 209 -7.65 5.80 9.20
C ARG A 209 -8.99 5.12 8.94
N LEU A 210 -9.85 5.18 9.94
CA LEU A 210 -11.21 4.68 9.88
C LEU A 210 -12.16 5.87 9.69
N ARG A 211 -12.70 6.02 8.49
CA ARG A 211 -13.66 7.08 8.17
C ARG A 211 -14.97 6.54 7.64
N VAL A 212 -16.06 7.30 7.84
CA VAL A 212 -17.35 7.04 7.21
C VAL A 212 -17.19 7.27 5.70
N GLY A 213 -17.74 6.36 4.88
CA GLY A 213 -17.65 6.47 3.41
C GLY A 213 -16.37 5.92 2.79
N SER A 214 -15.51 5.23 3.56
CA SER A 214 -14.36 4.49 3.01
C SER A 214 -14.85 3.41 2.01
N ALA A 215 -14.19 3.31 0.86
CA ALA A 215 -14.56 2.38 -0.21
C ALA A 215 -14.63 0.92 0.26
N SER A 216 -13.71 0.52 1.16
CA SER A 216 -13.66 -0.83 1.75
C SER A 216 -14.81 -1.15 2.71
N ARG A 217 -15.59 -0.14 3.14
CA ARG A 217 -16.70 -0.27 4.11
C ARG A 217 -18.05 0.04 3.54
N THR A 218 -18.16 0.37 2.28
CA THR A 218 -19.44 0.57 1.61
C THR A 218 -20.23 -0.73 1.68
N LYS A 219 -21.45 -0.68 2.26
CA LYS A 219 -22.33 -1.84 2.33
C LYS A 219 -22.69 -2.28 0.91
N GLN A 220 -22.35 -3.50 0.58
CA GLN A 220 -22.65 -4.12 -0.70
C GLN A 220 -23.87 -5.03 -0.55
N THR A 221 -24.71 -5.07 -1.58
CA THR A 221 -25.81 -6.04 -1.68
C THR A 221 -25.23 -7.45 -1.86
N THR A 222 -26.04 -8.47 -1.59
CA THR A 222 -25.65 -9.88 -1.79
C THR A 222 -25.25 -10.16 -3.23
N LEU A 223 -25.97 -9.61 -4.20
CA LEU A 223 -25.67 -9.75 -5.64
C LEU A 223 -24.33 -9.10 -6.01
N GLN A 224 -24.02 -7.91 -5.46
CA GLN A 224 -22.73 -7.26 -5.67
C GLN A 224 -21.58 -8.09 -5.10
N LYS A 225 -21.74 -8.64 -3.90
CA LYS A 225 -20.75 -9.54 -3.28
C LYS A 225 -20.51 -10.79 -4.13
N SER A 226 -21.58 -11.46 -4.58
CA SER A 226 -21.46 -12.65 -5.45
C SER A 226 -20.73 -12.35 -6.75
N HIS A 227 -21.03 -11.20 -7.37
CA HIS A 227 -20.34 -10.77 -8.60
C HIS A 227 -18.84 -10.51 -8.38
N ILE A 228 -18.47 -9.86 -7.26
CA ILE A 228 -17.07 -9.63 -6.89
C ILE A 228 -16.36 -10.96 -6.67
N ILE A 229 -16.95 -11.87 -5.89
CA ILE A 229 -16.41 -13.20 -5.62
C ILE A 229 -16.14 -13.96 -6.92
N CYS A 230 -17.13 -13.97 -7.84
CA CYS A 230 -16.98 -14.63 -9.14
C CYS A 230 -15.84 -14.03 -9.97
N LYS A 231 -15.69 -12.69 -10.00
CA LYS A 231 -14.56 -12.03 -10.67
C LYS A 231 -13.22 -12.43 -10.07
N LEU A 232 -13.10 -12.42 -8.73
CA LEU A 232 -11.88 -12.81 -8.04
C LEU A 232 -11.52 -14.27 -8.29
N GLN A 233 -12.50 -15.19 -8.21
CA GLN A 233 -12.30 -16.62 -8.52
C GLN A 233 -11.77 -16.82 -9.94
N LYS A 234 -12.35 -16.15 -10.95
CA LYS A 234 -11.85 -16.21 -12.33
C LYS A 234 -10.38 -15.76 -12.44
N ARG A 235 -9.98 -14.72 -11.69
CA ARG A 235 -8.59 -14.25 -11.68
C ARG A 235 -7.65 -15.27 -11.04
N TYR A 236 -8.01 -15.81 -9.88
CA TYR A 236 -7.21 -16.84 -9.22
C TYR A 236 -7.09 -18.13 -10.06
N ILE A 237 -8.18 -18.58 -10.70
CA ILE A 237 -8.12 -19.73 -11.61
C ILE A 237 -7.16 -19.44 -12.77
N LYS A 238 -7.26 -18.26 -13.40
CA LYS A 238 -6.36 -17.87 -14.48
C LYS A 238 -4.88 -17.88 -14.03
N MET A 239 -4.57 -17.44 -12.82
CA MET A 239 -3.20 -17.52 -12.27
C MET A 239 -2.70 -18.96 -12.15
N LEU A 240 -3.57 -19.88 -11.69
CA LEU A 240 -3.22 -21.30 -11.51
C LEU A 240 -3.08 -22.05 -12.84
N THR A 241 -3.78 -21.63 -13.88
CA THR A 241 -3.77 -22.28 -15.21
C THR A 241 -2.84 -21.61 -16.22
N SER A 242 -2.15 -20.53 -15.84
CA SER A 242 -1.19 -19.85 -16.72
C SER A 242 0.06 -20.73 -16.92
N PRO A 243 0.52 -20.96 -18.17
CA PRO A 243 1.69 -21.79 -18.48
C PRO A 243 3.02 -21.26 -17.94
N TYR A 244 3.04 -20.07 -17.37
CA TYR A 244 4.24 -19.48 -16.74
C TYR A 244 4.39 -19.79 -15.23
N ASN A 245 3.59 -20.71 -14.69
CA ASN A 245 3.64 -21.12 -13.28
C ASN A 245 4.37 -22.46 -13.02
N ILE A 246 5.21 -22.92 -13.96
CA ILE A 246 6.09 -24.07 -13.79
C ILE A 246 7.54 -23.61 -13.76
#